data_aea5f7590acd30b9fec92deae575ccd0
#
_entry.id   aea5f7590acd30b9fec92deae575ccd0
#
_cell.length_a   1.000
_cell.length_b   1.000
_cell.length_c   1.000
_cell.angle_alpha   90.00
_cell.angle_beta   90.00
_cell.angle_gamma   90.00
#
_symmetry.space_group_name_H-M   'P 1'
#
loop_
_entity.id
_entity.type
_entity.pdbx_description
1 polymer ?
#
loop_
_entity_poly.entity_id
_entity_poly.type
_entity_poly.pdbx_seq_one_letter_code
_entity_poly.pdbx_strand_id
1 'polypeptide(L)' 'MKYTDNTQFIEYIKSLVGKQILFKLTDDADDEGLIGTLRQFNGNLIIERDGLEFVIELYELYHIEEYK' A
#
# COMPACT_ATOMS: atom_id res chain seq x y z
N MET A 1 2.19 -5.97 -11.65
CA MET A 1 1.16 -5.09 -11.09
C MET A 1 -0.17 -5.38 -11.76
N LYS A 2 -1.25 -5.40 -10.98
CA LYS A 2 -2.58 -5.76 -11.52
C LYS A 2 -3.24 -4.63 -12.28
N TYR A 3 -2.77 -3.42 -12.08
CA TYR A 3 -3.39 -2.24 -12.65
C TYR A 3 -2.70 -1.90 -13.96
N THR A 4 -3.50 -1.75 -15.01
CA THR A 4 -2.98 -1.40 -16.33
C THR A 4 -2.88 0.09 -16.56
N ASP A 5 -3.49 0.89 -15.67
CA ASP A 5 -3.52 2.34 -15.76
C ASP A 5 -2.96 2.91 -14.47
N ASN A 6 -1.80 3.57 -14.56
CA ASN A 6 -1.16 4.16 -13.39
C ASN A 6 -2.02 5.21 -12.72
N THR A 7 -2.82 5.94 -13.50
CA THR A 7 -3.69 6.97 -12.94
C THR A 7 -4.74 6.35 -12.03
N GLN A 8 -5.36 5.26 -12.47
CA GLN A 8 -6.35 4.56 -11.65
C GLN A 8 -5.73 4.00 -10.39
N PHE A 9 -4.53 3.45 -10.50
CA PHE A 9 -3.84 2.89 -9.34
C PHE A 9 -3.52 3.98 -8.32
N ILE A 10 -3.01 5.10 -8.79
CA ILE A 10 -2.67 6.23 -7.92
C ILE A 10 -3.92 6.77 -7.23
N GLU A 11 -5.02 6.92 -7.97
CA GLU A 11 -6.27 7.39 -7.39
C GLU A 11 -6.80 6.42 -6.33
N TYR A 12 -6.65 5.12 -6.59
CA TYR A 12 -7.05 4.11 -5.62
C TYR A 12 -6.25 4.25 -4.33
N ILE A 13 -4.92 4.39 -4.44
CA ILE A 13 -4.07 4.56 -3.27
C ILE A 13 -4.46 5.82 -2.50
N LYS A 14 -4.70 6.92 -3.19
CA LYS A 14 -5.11 8.16 -2.54
C LYS A 14 -6.38 7.98 -1.73
N SER A 15 -7.28 7.15 -2.21
CA SER A 15 -8.55 6.90 -1.51
C SER A 15 -8.36 6.12 -0.22
N LEU A 16 -7.21 5.48 -0.05
CA LEU A 16 -6.91 4.67 1.14
C LEU A 16 -6.17 5.43 2.23
N VAL A 17 -5.80 6.69 1.98
CA VAL A 17 -5.11 7.50 2.99
C VAL A 17 -6.01 7.67 4.20
N GLY A 18 -5.46 7.38 5.37
CA GLY A 18 -6.19 7.41 6.64
C GLY A 18 -6.82 6.10 7.02
N LYS A 19 -6.76 5.09 6.15
CA LYS A 19 -7.41 3.80 6.39
C LYS A 19 -6.38 2.72 6.68
N GLN A 20 -6.84 1.64 7.32
CA GLN A 20 -6.03 0.44 7.44
C GLN A 20 -5.97 -0.25 6.10
N ILE A 21 -4.78 -0.70 5.75
CA ILE A 21 -4.54 -1.38 4.48
C ILE A 21 -3.82 -2.69 4.70
N LEU A 22 -4.03 -3.61 3.76
CA LEU A 22 -3.21 -4.80 3.61
C LEU A 22 -2.38 -4.60 2.34
N PHE A 23 -1.08 -4.78 2.44
CA PHE A 23 -0.20 -4.55 1.31
C PHE A 23 0.85 -5.64 1.22
N LYS A 24 1.31 -5.90 0.01
CA LYS A 24 2.35 -6.89 -0.26
C LYS A 24 3.44 -6.26 -1.09
N LEU A 25 4.67 -6.69 -0.84
CA LEU A 25 5.85 -6.22 -1.58
C LEU A 25 6.39 -7.31 -2.51
N THR A 26 5.83 -8.51 -2.45
CA THR A 26 6.23 -9.62 -3.33
C THR A 26 4.99 -10.31 -3.86
N ASP A 27 5.17 -11.12 -4.92
CA ASP A 27 4.11 -11.94 -5.47
C ASP A 27 4.14 -13.38 -4.94
N ASP A 28 4.89 -13.61 -3.87
CA ASP A 28 5.00 -14.93 -3.25
C ASP A 28 3.62 -15.36 -2.73
N ALA A 29 3.18 -16.53 -3.14
CA ALA A 29 1.88 -17.05 -2.72
C ALA A 29 1.81 -17.30 -1.20
N ASP A 30 2.95 -17.52 -0.56
CA ASP A 30 3.01 -17.72 0.88
C ASP A 30 3.02 -16.40 1.66
N ASP A 31 3.14 -15.27 0.98
CA ASP A 31 3.13 -13.96 1.62
C ASP A 31 1.68 -13.57 1.93
N GLU A 32 1.36 -13.51 3.22
CA GLU A 32 0.03 -13.12 3.67
C GLU A 32 -0.16 -11.61 3.64
N GLY A 33 0.90 -10.85 3.37
CA GLY A 33 0.85 -9.41 3.36
C GLY A 33 1.11 -8.80 4.72
N LEU A 34 1.17 -7.49 4.73
CA LEU A 34 1.39 -6.71 5.94
C LEU A 34 0.21 -5.77 6.14
N ILE A 35 -0.12 -5.51 7.40
CA ILE A 35 -1.24 -4.63 7.74
C ILE A 35 -0.69 -3.39 8.41
N GLY A 36 -1.16 -2.23 7.99
CA GLY A 36 -0.79 -0.97 8.61
C GLY A 36 -1.79 0.11 8.26
N THR A 37 -1.52 1.33 8.68
CA THR A 37 -2.36 2.48 8.37
C THR A 37 -1.62 3.35 7.36
N LEU A 38 -2.27 3.63 6.23
CA LEU A 38 -1.68 4.52 5.25
C LEU A 38 -1.86 5.95 5.71
N ARG A 39 -0.75 6.59 6.08
CA ARG A 39 -0.79 7.94 6.64
C ARG A 39 -0.74 9.00 5.58
N GLN A 40 0.04 8.77 4.53
CA GLN A 40 0.27 9.78 3.52
C GLN A 40 0.72 9.12 2.23
N PHE A 41 0.37 9.74 1.11
CA PHE A 41 0.83 9.30 -0.20
C PHE A 41 1.21 10.53 -1.02
N ASN A 42 2.48 10.60 -1.40
CA ASN A 42 3.02 11.69 -2.21
C ASN A 42 3.96 11.16 -3.29
N GLY A 43 3.62 10.00 -3.86
CA GLY A 43 4.52 9.25 -4.72
C GLY A 43 5.19 8.13 -3.97
N ASN A 44 5.37 8.30 -2.67
CA ASN A 44 5.77 7.25 -1.74
C ASN A 44 4.64 7.05 -0.74
N LEU A 45 4.52 5.83 -0.24
CA LEU A 45 3.53 5.52 0.78
C LEU A 45 4.18 5.60 2.15
N ILE A 46 3.57 6.35 3.05
CA ILE A 46 4.03 6.41 4.44
C ILE A 46 3.02 5.62 5.25
N ILE A 47 3.47 4.49 5.80
CA ILE A 47 2.61 3.51 6.45
C ILE A 47 3.07 3.34 7.89
N GLU A 48 2.12 3.41 8.81
CA GLU A 48 2.39 3.19 10.23
C GLU A 48 2.02 1.77 10.62
N ARG A 49 2.97 1.08 11.27
CA ARG A 49 2.75 -0.25 11.85
C ARG A 49 3.41 -0.28 13.21
N ASP A 50 2.65 -0.66 14.24
CA ASP A 50 3.17 -0.85 15.60
C ASP A 50 3.91 0.39 16.13
N GLY A 51 3.40 1.57 15.80
CA GLY A 51 4.00 2.82 16.24
C GLY A 51 5.20 3.28 15.44
N LEU A 52 5.57 2.56 14.39
CA LEU A 52 6.70 2.91 13.52
C LEU A 52 6.19 3.30 12.16
N GLU A 53 6.85 4.28 11.53
CA GLU A 53 6.53 4.69 10.18
C GLU A 53 7.51 4.09 9.19
N PHE A 54 6.97 3.57 8.10
CA PHE A 54 7.75 2.99 7.01
C PHE A 54 7.46 3.75 5.73
N VAL A 55 8.50 4.04 4.96
CA VAL A 55 8.36 4.65 3.64
C VAL A 55 8.56 3.58 2.59
N ILE A 56 7.55 3.40 1.75
CA ILE A 56 7.57 2.41 0.68
C ILE A 56 7.40 3.14 -0.65
N GLU A 57 8.35 2.92 -1.55
CA GLU A 57 8.25 3.52 -2.87
C GLU A 57 7.21 2.78 -3.70
N LEU A 58 6.53 3.51 -4.57
CA LEU A 58 5.42 2.97 -5.33
C LEU A 58 5.81 1.73 -6.13
N TYR A 59 7.02 1.73 -6.70
CA TYR A 59 7.45 0.60 -7.52
C TYR A 59 7.71 -0.67 -6.72
N GLU A 60 7.86 -0.55 -5.40
CA GLU A 60 8.07 -1.72 -4.54
C GLU A 60 6.76 -2.43 -4.22
N LEU A 61 5.63 -1.77 -4.46
CA LEU A 61 4.33 -2.26 -4.05
C LEU A 61 3.80 -3.27 -5.08
N TYR A 62 3.54 -4.48 -4.62
CA TYR A 62 2.94 -5.50 -5.48
C TYR A 62 1.42 -5.46 -5.41
N HIS A 63 0.86 -5.29 -4.20
CA HIS A 63 -0.58 -5.34 -3.97
C HIS A 63 -0.94 -4.42 -2.81
N ILE A 64 -2.09 -3.77 -2.90
CA ILE A 64 -2.64 -2.96 -1.82
C ILE A 64 -4.16 -3.04 -1.87
N GLU A 65 -4.76 -3.14 -0.70
CA GLU A 65 -6.21 -3.10 -0.57
C GLU A 65 -6.59 -2.57 0.81
N GLU A 66 -7.83 -2.10 0.93
CA GLU A 66 -8.33 -1.70 2.24
C GLU A 66 -8.51 -2.93 3.11
N TYR A 67 -8.02 -2.86 4.35
CA TYR A 67 -8.18 -3.96 5.30
C TYR A 67 -9.41 -3.70 6.16
N LYS A 68 -10.37 -4.58 6.08
CA LYS A 68 -11.62 -4.46 6.82
C LYS A 68 -11.77 -5.50 7.88
#